data_f6948fe375684a953971bec2b11abab7
#
_entry.id   f6948fe375684a953971bec2b11abab7
#
_cell.length_a   1.000
_cell.length_b   1.000
_cell.length_c   1.000
_cell.angle_alpha   90.00
_cell.angle_beta   90.00
_cell.angle_gamma   90.00
#
_symmetry.space_group_name_H-M   'P 1'
#
loop_
_entity.id
_entity.type
_entity.pdbx_description
1 polymer ?
#
loop_
_entity_poly.entity_id
_entity_poly.type
_entity_poly.pdbx_seq_one_letter_code
_entity_poly.pdbx_strand_id
1 'polypeptide(L)'
;MAAPATMTVGVLALQGAFAEHLTLLRRAGATIAGESPAFEFIEVRTPEQLARCDALVIPGGESTTLAFVAKQTNLMEPLRQFVKVDSKPIWGTCAGLILLADEATGAKKGGQELVGGLHIRAHRNHFGRQVHSFQAGLDLTFLADLQQDGGGGGKEAVASGPFPGVFIRAPVVEKILAGDGAAGPHVEVLGSVSRGGEGGEEDIVAVRQGNIFATSFHPELTDDVRVHLWWLQQAVKVKTGN
;
A
#
# COMPACT_ATOMS: atom_id res chain seq x y z
N MET A 1 24.00 -19.09 19.20
CA MET A 1 22.94 -18.08 19.04
C MET A 1 22.26 -18.37 17.73
N ALA A 2 20.93 -18.48 17.70
CA ALA A 2 20.18 -18.63 16.45
C ALA A 2 20.40 -17.36 15.60
N ALA A 3 20.55 -17.53 14.28
CA ALA A 3 20.60 -16.37 13.35
C ALA A 3 19.32 -15.55 13.52
N PRO A 4 19.41 -14.21 13.49
CA PRO A 4 18.22 -13.37 13.58
C PRO A 4 17.24 -13.77 12.48
N ALA A 5 15.95 -13.86 12.81
CA ALA A 5 14.94 -14.18 11.83
C ALA A 5 14.97 -13.13 10.69
N THR A 6 14.98 -13.57 9.45
CA THR A 6 14.96 -12.68 8.28
C THR A 6 13.50 -12.46 7.86
N MET A 7 13.14 -11.21 7.57
CA MET A 7 11.86 -10.84 6.98
C MET A 7 12.04 -10.50 5.50
N THR A 8 11.41 -11.28 4.63
CA THR A 8 11.44 -11.03 3.18
C THR A 8 10.26 -10.15 2.78
N VAL A 9 10.56 -8.96 2.30
CA VAL A 9 9.56 -7.99 1.82
C VAL A 9 9.67 -7.88 0.29
N GLY A 10 8.60 -8.26 -0.39
CA GLY A 10 8.52 -8.18 -1.85
C GLY A 10 7.95 -6.87 -2.35
N VAL A 11 8.36 -6.46 -3.54
CA VAL A 11 7.65 -5.46 -4.35
C VAL A 11 7.30 -6.10 -5.68
N LEU A 12 6.00 -6.07 -6.06
CA LEU A 12 5.53 -6.64 -7.31
C LEU A 12 6.12 -5.86 -8.48
N ALA A 13 7.03 -6.49 -9.23
CA ALA A 13 7.87 -5.84 -10.25
C ALA A 13 7.42 -6.22 -11.68
N LEU A 14 6.10 -6.19 -11.93
CA LEU A 14 5.52 -6.45 -13.24
C LEU A 14 5.45 -5.17 -14.10
N GLN A 15 5.13 -4.03 -13.47
CA GLN A 15 5.01 -2.72 -14.11
C GLN A 15 4.92 -1.65 -13.03
N GLY A 16 5.34 -0.41 -13.31
CA GLY A 16 5.21 0.75 -12.42
C GLY A 16 6.46 1.02 -11.58
N ALA A 17 6.31 1.82 -10.52
CA ALA A 17 7.40 2.40 -9.73
C ALA A 17 7.93 1.43 -8.64
N PHE A 18 8.22 0.18 -9.00
CA PHE A 18 8.69 -0.83 -8.04
C PHE A 18 10.12 -0.56 -7.52
N ALA A 19 10.99 0.05 -8.34
CA ALA A 19 12.37 0.35 -7.95
C ALA A 19 12.43 1.47 -6.89
N GLU A 20 11.56 2.47 -7.02
CA GLU A 20 11.40 3.58 -6.09
C GLU A 20 10.90 3.05 -4.74
N HIS A 21 9.88 2.18 -4.73
CA HIS A 21 9.44 1.51 -3.50
C HIS A 21 10.55 0.72 -2.83
N LEU A 22 11.34 -0.07 -3.58
CA LEU A 22 12.47 -0.81 -3.03
C LEU A 22 13.53 0.11 -2.40
N THR A 23 13.77 1.26 -3.02
CA THR A 23 14.72 2.25 -2.50
C THR A 23 14.25 2.80 -1.15
N LEU A 24 12.97 3.22 -1.05
CA LEU A 24 12.42 3.75 0.20
C LEU A 24 12.25 2.66 1.28
N LEU A 25 11.90 1.44 0.91
CA LEU A 25 11.85 0.32 1.85
C LEU A 25 13.22 0.01 2.46
N ARG A 26 14.31 0.05 1.65
CA ARG A 26 15.68 -0.11 2.17
C ARG A 26 16.06 1.01 3.13
N ARG A 27 15.72 2.27 2.80
CA ARG A 27 15.93 3.41 3.70
C ARG A 27 15.12 3.25 4.99
N ALA A 28 13.83 2.91 4.89
CA ALA A 28 12.96 2.67 6.03
C ALA A 28 13.48 1.52 6.91
N GLY A 29 13.86 0.39 6.31
CA GLY A 29 14.43 -0.75 7.03
C GLY A 29 15.73 -0.43 7.77
N ALA A 30 16.55 0.47 7.21
CA ALA A 30 17.78 0.92 7.87
C ALA A 30 17.52 1.81 9.10
N THR A 31 16.32 2.39 9.25
CA THR A 31 15.95 3.20 10.43
C THR A 31 15.33 2.37 11.55
N ILE A 32 14.85 1.16 11.26
CA ILE A 32 14.30 0.26 12.27
C ILE A 32 15.44 -0.35 13.08
N ALA A 33 15.62 0.14 14.31
CA ALA A 33 16.66 -0.32 15.23
C ALA A 33 16.15 -1.40 16.19
N GLY A 34 17.05 -2.15 16.82
CA GLY A 34 16.78 -3.05 17.93
C GLY A 34 16.62 -4.53 17.54
N GLU A 35 15.73 -5.26 18.21
CA GLU A 35 15.51 -6.71 18.04
C GLU A 35 14.67 -7.06 16.79
N SER A 36 14.49 -6.13 15.86
CA SER A 36 13.77 -6.36 14.61
C SER A 36 14.48 -7.39 13.74
N PRO A 37 13.73 -8.17 12.94
CA PRO A 37 14.32 -9.10 12.00
C PRO A 37 15.21 -8.38 10.98
N ALA A 38 16.22 -9.05 10.48
CA ALA A 38 16.96 -8.58 9.30
C ALA A 38 16.01 -8.54 8.09
N PHE A 39 16.12 -7.51 7.25
CA PHE A 39 15.26 -7.37 6.07
C PHE A 39 15.95 -7.85 4.80
N GLU A 40 15.23 -8.63 4.00
CA GLU A 40 15.53 -8.91 2.60
C GLU A 40 14.45 -8.25 1.73
N PHE A 41 14.85 -7.33 0.84
CA PHE A 41 13.94 -6.65 -0.10
C PHE A 41 14.14 -7.18 -1.51
N ILE A 42 13.09 -7.77 -2.10
CA ILE A 42 13.17 -8.45 -3.39
C ILE A 42 12.13 -7.93 -4.40
N GLU A 43 12.48 -8.01 -5.68
CA GLU A 43 11.51 -7.91 -6.76
C GLU A 43 10.72 -9.22 -6.89
N VAL A 44 9.40 -9.09 -7.06
CA VAL A 44 8.50 -10.24 -7.25
C VAL A 44 7.98 -10.21 -8.68
N ARG A 45 8.35 -11.24 -9.47
CA ARG A 45 7.94 -11.44 -10.86
C ARG A 45 7.37 -12.82 -11.11
N THR A 46 7.57 -13.76 -10.17
CA THR A 46 7.12 -15.16 -10.28
C THR A 46 6.43 -15.63 -9.00
N PRO A 47 5.59 -16.68 -9.10
CA PRO A 47 4.97 -17.30 -7.93
C PRO A 47 5.97 -17.77 -6.86
N GLU A 48 7.13 -18.29 -7.27
CA GLU A 48 8.16 -18.78 -6.37
C GLU A 48 8.79 -17.64 -5.55
N GLN A 49 8.98 -16.46 -6.18
CA GLN A 49 9.46 -15.28 -5.48
C GLN A 49 8.39 -14.77 -4.49
N LEU A 50 7.11 -14.76 -4.89
CA LEU A 50 6.01 -14.36 -4.01
C LEU A 50 5.89 -15.29 -2.79
N ALA A 51 6.05 -16.59 -2.98
CA ALA A 51 5.97 -17.58 -1.90
C ALA A 51 7.01 -17.35 -0.79
N ARG A 52 8.16 -16.74 -1.12
CA ARG A 52 9.20 -16.37 -0.15
C ARG A 52 8.85 -15.15 0.70
N CYS A 53 7.88 -14.34 0.26
CA CYS A 53 7.58 -13.07 0.90
C CYS A 53 6.75 -13.23 2.17
N ASP A 54 7.14 -12.51 3.21
CA ASP A 54 6.36 -12.30 4.43
C ASP A 54 5.40 -11.11 4.29
N ALA A 55 5.76 -10.12 3.47
CA ALA A 55 4.96 -8.94 3.17
C ALA A 55 5.18 -8.51 1.71
N LEU A 56 4.20 -7.81 1.11
CA LEU A 56 4.23 -7.42 -0.29
C LEU A 56 3.74 -5.99 -0.51
N VAL A 57 4.42 -5.25 -1.41
CA VAL A 57 3.91 -4.00 -1.98
C VAL A 57 3.49 -4.22 -3.43
N ILE A 58 2.27 -3.79 -3.80
CA ILE A 58 1.80 -3.68 -5.17
C ILE A 58 1.91 -2.22 -5.58
N PRO A 59 2.85 -1.84 -6.46
CA PRO A 59 3.11 -0.45 -6.81
C PRO A 59 2.01 0.14 -7.69
N GLY A 60 2.05 1.47 -7.82
CA GLY A 60 1.30 2.20 -8.83
C GLY A 60 1.70 1.84 -10.25
N GLY A 61 0.83 2.19 -11.20
CA GLY A 61 1.02 1.91 -12.61
C GLY A 61 -0.30 1.92 -13.35
N GLU A 62 -0.43 1.11 -14.42
CA GLU A 62 -1.70 0.92 -15.13
C GLU A 62 -2.34 -0.39 -14.66
N SER A 63 -3.47 -0.29 -13.93
CA SER A 63 -4.07 -1.44 -13.22
C SER A 63 -4.51 -2.58 -14.15
N THR A 64 -4.97 -2.27 -15.37
CA THR A 64 -5.37 -3.29 -16.35
C THR A 64 -4.16 -4.06 -16.86
N THR A 65 -3.04 -3.37 -17.10
CA THR A 65 -1.77 -3.99 -17.50
C THR A 65 -1.21 -4.85 -16.37
N LEU A 66 -1.22 -4.36 -15.13
CA LEU A 66 -0.79 -5.14 -13.97
C LEU A 66 -1.61 -6.44 -13.83
N ALA A 67 -2.95 -6.36 -13.93
CA ALA A 67 -3.82 -7.53 -13.86
C ALA A 67 -3.54 -8.51 -15.03
N PHE A 68 -3.38 -7.98 -16.24
CA PHE A 68 -3.08 -8.80 -17.41
C PHE A 68 -1.75 -9.52 -17.27
N VAL A 69 -0.67 -8.81 -16.90
CA VAL A 69 0.66 -9.43 -16.74
C VAL A 69 0.66 -10.43 -15.58
N ALA A 70 0.01 -10.09 -14.45
CA ALA A 70 -0.12 -11.03 -13.32
C ALA A 70 -0.83 -12.34 -13.73
N LYS A 71 -1.83 -12.26 -14.62
CA LYS A 71 -2.48 -13.43 -15.17
C LYS A 71 -1.54 -14.23 -16.09
N GLN A 72 -0.84 -13.56 -17.00
CA GLN A 72 0.08 -14.21 -17.93
C GLN A 72 1.28 -14.89 -17.24
N THR A 73 1.70 -14.36 -16.10
CA THR A 73 2.80 -14.89 -15.28
C THR A 73 2.33 -15.86 -14.18
N ASN A 74 1.05 -16.27 -14.20
CA ASN A 74 0.43 -17.14 -13.20
C ASN A 74 0.51 -16.59 -11.75
N LEU A 75 0.64 -15.26 -11.58
CA LEU A 75 0.70 -14.61 -10.26
C LEU A 75 -0.68 -14.27 -9.69
N MET A 76 -1.73 -14.20 -10.49
CA MET A 76 -3.05 -13.73 -10.04
C MET A 76 -3.60 -14.59 -8.89
N GLU A 77 -3.63 -15.92 -9.04
CA GLU A 77 -4.13 -16.80 -7.97
C GLU A 77 -3.21 -16.83 -6.74
N PRO A 78 -1.87 -16.92 -6.87
CA PRO A 78 -0.96 -16.73 -5.74
C PRO A 78 -1.13 -15.42 -4.98
N LEU A 79 -1.42 -14.30 -5.67
CA LEU A 79 -1.74 -13.03 -5.02
C LEU A 79 -3.06 -13.10 -4.23
N ARG A 80 -4.09 -13.73 -4.80
CA ARG A 80 -5.36 -13.97 -4.09
C ARG A 80 -5.17 -14.83 -2.84
N GLN A 81 -4.36 -15.88 -2.94
CA GLN A 81 -3.98 -16.73 -1.80
C GLN A 81 -3.27 -15.92 -0.73
N PHE A 82 -2.26 -15.12 -1.11
CA PHE A 82 -1.47 -14.27 -0.22
C PHE A 82 -2.34 -13.31 0.59
N VAL A 83 -3.35 -12.70 -0.05
CA VAL A 83 -4.24 -11.71 0.56
C VAL A 83 -5.35 -12.37 1.40
N LYS A 84 -6.09 -13.31 0.78
CA LYS A 84 -7.38 -13.78 1.33
C LYS A 84 -7.26 -14.99 2.24
N VAL A 85 -6.23 -15.79 2.06
CA VAL A 85 -6.05 -17.05 2.82
C VAL A 85 -4.89 -16.91 3.80
N ASP A 86 -3.71 -16.55 3.29
CA ASP A 86 -2.51 -16.41 4.13
C ASP A 86 -2.56 -15.15 4.99
N SER A 87 -3.42 -14.18 4.63
CA SER A 87 -3.63 -12.91 5.33
C SER A 87 -2.34 -12.18 5.66
N LYS A 88 -1.34 -12.27 4.77
CA LYS A 88 -0.05 -11.62 4.94
C LYS A 88 -0.15 -10.10 4.73
N PRO A 89 0.71 -9.30 5.37
CA PRO A 89 0.76 -7.86 5.16
C PRO A 89 0.94 -7.49 3.70
N ILE A 90 0.04 -6.65 3.19
CA ILE A 90 0.09 -6.18 1.82
C ILE A 90 -0.27 -4.70 1.74
N TRP A 91 0.42 -3.98 0.86
CA TRP A 91 0.18 -2.58 0.58
C TRP A 91 0.02 -2.33 -0.91
N GLY A 92 -1.11 -1.72 -1.32
CA GLY A 92 -1.33 -1.28 -2.69
C GLY A 92 -1.28 0.24 -2.84
N THR A 93 -0.45 0.76 -3.76
CA THR A 93 -0.42 2.18 -4.09
C THR A 93 -1.10 2.43 -5.45
N CYS A 94 -1.95 3.43 -5.57
CA CYS A 94 -2.61 3.85 -6.81
C CYS A 94 -3.27 2.65 -7.55
N ALA A 95 -2.63 2.10 -8.58
CA ALA A 95 -3.12 0.91 -9.29
C ALA A 95 -3.17 -0.32 -8.38
N GLY A 96 -2.29 -0.43 -7.41
CA GLY A 96 -2.30 -1.48 -6.38
C GLY A 96 -3.53 -1.42 -5.49
N LEU A 97 -3.99 -0.20 -5.10
CA LEU A 97 -5.26 -0.02 -4.40
C LEU A 97 -6.43 -0.57 -5.23
N ILE A 98 -6.46 -0.27 -6.55
CA ILE A 98 -7.51 -0.76 -7.44
C ILE A 98 -7.50 -2.30 -7.50
N LEU A 99 -6.31 -2.93 -7.58
CA LEU A 99 -6.20 -4.38 -7.64
C LEU A 99 -6.66 -5.08 -6.36
N LEU A 100 -6.44 -4.45 -5.20
CA LEU A 100 -6.85 -5.00 -3.89
C LEU A 100 -8.34 -4.79 -3.59
N ALA A 101 -9.00 -3.80 -4.22
CA ALA A 101 -10.42 -3.53 -4.04
C ALA A 101 -11.29 -4.71 -4.49
N ASP A 102 -12.43 -4.93 -3.83
CA ASP A 102 -13.41 -5.93 -4.27
C ASP A 102 -14.20 -5.47 -5.50
N GLU A 103 -14.37 -4.15 -5.66
CA GLU A 103 -15.04 -3.56 -6.81
C GLU A 103 -14.23 -2.38 -7.38
N ALA A 104 -14.29 -2.20 -8.70
CA ALA A 104 -13.69 -1.04 -9.37
C ALA A 104 -14.62 -0.46 -10.43
N THR A 105 -14.81 0.87 -10.40
CA THR A 105 -15.59 1.65 -11.39
C THR A 105 -14.69 2.43 -12.33
N GLY A 106 -15.26 3.00 -13.41
CA GLY A 106 -14.49 3.74 -14.41
C GLY A 106 -13.63 2.84 -15.33
N ALA A 107 -13.82 1.53 -15.30
CA ALA A 107 -13.18 0.61 -16.24
C ALA A 107 -13.86 0.64 -17.62
N LYS A 108 -13.12 0.27 -18.70
CA LYS A 108 -13.71 0.00 -20.01
C LYS A 108 -14.68 -1.18 -19.94
N LYS A 109 -15.60 -1.28 -20.91
CA LYS A 109 -16.53 -2.43 -21.04
C LYS A 109 -15.76 -3.75 -20.94
N GLY A 110 -16.16 -4.62 -20.02
CA GLY A 110 -15.51 -5.92 -19.75
C GLY A 110 -14.80 -6.00 -18.40
N GLY A 111 -14.63 -4.87 -17.69
CA GLY A 111 -13.98 -4.84 -16.37
C GLY A 111 -12.48 -5.20 -16.42
N GLN A 112 -11.90 -5.45 -15.26
CA GLN A 112 -10.56 -6.03 -15.10
C GLN A 112 -10.60 -7.06 -13.99
N GLU A 113 -9.72 -8.04 -14.04
CA GLU A 113 -9.53 -8.95 -12.91
C GLU A 113 -8.93 -8.19 -11.73
N LEU A 114 -9.44 -8.50 -10.53
CA LEU A 114 -8.99 -7.95 -9.26
C LEU A 114 -8.44 -9.09 -8.39
N VAL A 115 -7.48 -8.76 -7.54
CA VAL A 115 -7.05 -9.63 -6.45
C VAL A 115 -8.16 -9.66 -5.41
N GLY A 116 -8.71 -8.49 -5.07
CA GLY A 116 -9.75 -8.31 -4.08
C GLY A 116 -9.26 -8.51 -2.65
N GLY A 117 -10.19 -8.54 -1.71
CA GLY A 117 -9.95 -8.72 -0.27
C GLY A 117 -10.04 -7.44 0.53
N LEU A 118 -9.94 -6.28 -0.10
CA LEU A 118 -10.22 -4.99 0.51
C LEU A 118 -11.67 -4.58 0.20
N HIS A 119 -12.53 -4.52 1.20
CA HIS A 119 -13.97 -4.28 1.07
C HIS A 119 -14.30 -2.83 0.72
N ILE A 120 -13.81 -2.39 -0.42
CA ILE A 120 -14.08 -1.08 -0.99
C ILE A 120 -14.48 -1.19 -2.46
N ARG A 121 -15.15 -0.13 -2.94
CA ARG A 121 -15.25 0.19 -4.36
C ARG A 121 -14.26 1.30 -4.67
N ALA A 122 -13.31 1.03 -5.56
CA ALA A 122 -12.36 2.01 -6.06
C ALA A 122 -12.90 2.69 -7.33
N HIS A 123 -12.88 4.03 -7.38
CA HIS A 123 -13.16 4.79 -8.61
C HIS A 123 -11.87 5.15 -9.30
N ARG A 124 -11.68 4.68 -10.53
CA ARG A 124 -10.48 4.91 -11.34
C ARG A 124 -10.53 6.31 -11.97
N ASN A 125 -9.37 6.99 -12.01
CA ASN A 125 -9.22 8.31 -12.64
C ASN A 125 -10.24 9.35 -12.12
N HIS A 126 -10.48 9.37 -10.83
CA HIS A 126 -11.51 10.19 -10.18
C HIS A 126 -11.28 11.68 -10.38
N PHE A 127 -10.03 12.17 -10.30
CA PHE A 127 -9.70 13.60 -10.40
C PHE A 127 -9.85 14.19 -11.81
N GLY A 128 -10.42 13.43 -12.76
CA GLY A 128 -10.89 13.91 -14.05
C GLY A 128 -9.79 14.15 -15.11
N ARG A 129 -10.25 14.59 -16.31
CA ARG A 129 -9.36 14.81 -17.47
C ARG A 129 -8.55 16.10 -17.36
N GLN A 130 -8.94 17.06 -16.52
CA GLN A 130 -8.29 18.37 -16.44
C GLN A 130 -7.18 18.42 -15.39
N VAL A 131 -7.25 17.61 -14.33
CA VAL A 131 -6.21 17.51 -13.30
C VAL A 131 -5.60 16.12 -13.35
N HIS A 132 -4.56 15.94 -14.17
CA HIS A 132 -3.90 14.65 -14.32
C HIS A 132 -2.97 14.30 -13.17
N SER A 133 -2.41 15.32 -12.50
CA SER A 133 -1.53 15.18 -11.35
C SER A 133 -1.56 16.42 -10.47
N PHE A 134 -1.42 16.24 -9.16
CA PHE A 134 -1.29 17.32 -8.18
C PHE A 134 -0.53 16.82 -6.96
N GLN A 135 -0.10 17.76 -6.11
CA GLN A 135 0.46 17.47 -4.81
C GLN A 135 -0.42 18.11 -3.73
N ALA A 136 -0.57 17.42 -2.61
CA ALA A 136 -1.30 17.92 -1.46
C ALA A 136 -0.57 17.52 -0.16
N GLY A 137 -0.59 18.40 0.84
CA GLY A 137 -0.21 18.03 2.19
C GLY A 137 -1.31 17.18 2.81
N LEU A 138 -0.96 15.98 3.26
CA LEU A 138 -1.91 15.04 3.86
C LEU A 138 -1.66 14.94 5.37
N ASP A 139 -2.71 15.14 6.16
CA ASP A 139 -2.69 14.87 7.60
C ASP A 139 -2.97 13.37 7.84
N LEU A 140 -1.91 12.58 7.83
CA LEU A 140 -1.97 11.15 8.04
C LEU A 140 -1.75 10.85 9.53
N THR A 141 -2.84 10.73 10.29
CA THR A 141 -2.80 10.59 11.76
C THR A 141 -2.02 9.38 12.23
N PHE A 142 -2.02 8.29 11.44
CA PHE A 142 -1.25 7.09 11.73
C PHE A 142 0.27 7.29 11.73
N LEU A 143 0.77 8.36 11.11
CA LEU A 143 2.20 8.71 11.15
C LEU A 143 2.63 9.32 12.48
N ALA A 144 1.69 9.76 13.33
CA ALA A 144 2.00 10.24 14.68
C ALA A 144 2.60 9.14 15.57
N ASP A 145 2.25 7.89 15.32
CA ASP A 145 2.79 6.73 16.05
C ASP A 145 4.31 6.59 15.88
N LEU A 146 4.85 7.02 14.72
CA LEU A 146 6.30 7.01 14.47
C LEU A 146 7.09 7.94 15.40
N GLN A 147 6.44 8.97 15.96
CA GLN A 147 7.06 9.93 16.87
C GLN A 147 7.05 9.43 18.32
N GLN A 148 6.10 8.56 18.68
CA GLN A 148 5.94 8.06 20.06
C GLN A 148 6.89 6.89 20.35
N ASP A 149 7.16 6.06 19.35
CA ASP A 149 8.05 4.89 19.49
C ASP A 149 9.55 5.27 19.61
N GLY A 150 9.88 6.53 19.85
CA GLY A 150 11.15 7.17 20.32
C GLY A 150 12.48 6.45 20.03
N GLY A 151 12.47 5.39 19.26
CA GLY A 151 13.52 4.40 19.12
C GLY A 151 14.31 4.45 17.81
N GLY A 152 14.22 5.50 17.05
CA GLY A 152 15.07 5.65 15.87
C GLY A 152 16.45 6.16 16.22
N GLY A 153 17.37 5.29 16.61
CA GLY A 153 18.80 5.62 16.71
C GLY A 153 19.45 5.93 15.34
N GLY A 154 18.66 6.12 14.28
CA GLY A 154 19.08 6.52 12.96
C GLY A 154 19.22 8.02 12.84
N LYS A 155 20.25 8.47 12.15
CA LYS A 155 20.66 9.88 12.00
C LYS A 155 19.73 10.75 11.15
N GLU A 156 18.63 10.23 10.61
CA GLU A 156 17.64 11.03 9.87
C GLU A 156 16.48 11.38 10.82
N ALA A 157 16.29 12.66 11.10
CA ALA A 157 15.11 13.14 11.82
C ALA A 157 13.87 12.82 10.99
N VAL A 158 12.90 12.14 11.60
CA VAL A 158 11.60 11.88 10.95
C VAL A 158 10.95 13.25 10.69
N ALA A 159 10.63 13.54 9.42
CA ALA A 159 10.02 14.79 9.03
C ALA A 159 8.74 15.05 9.84
N SER A 160 8.54 16.28 10.29
CA SER A 160 7.31 16.71 10.97
C SER A 160 6.38 17.42 9.99
N GLY A 161 5.06 17.39 10.26
CA GLY A 161 4.06 18.07 9.44
C GLY A 161 3.38 17.18 8.41
N PRO A 162 2.52 17.77 7.53
CA PRO A 162 1.75 17.03 6.54
C PRO A 162 2.64 16.20 5.62
N PHE A 163 2.16 15.01 5.25
CA PHE A 163 2.86 14.15 4.30
C PHE A 163 2.67 14.68 2.87
N PRO A 164 3.72 14.80 2.04
CA PRO A 164 3.62 15.30 0.67
C PRO A 164 3.00 14.24 -0.25
N GLY A 165 1.66 14.21 -0.34
CA GLY A 165 0.96 13.28 -1.22
C GLY A 165 1.09 13.66 -2.70
N VAL A 166 1.65 12.76 -3.52
CA VAL A 166 1.73 12.92 -4.98
C VAL A 166 0.63 12.09 -5.64
N PHE A 167 -0.25 12.73 -6.38
CA PHE A 167 -1.38 12.11 -7.06
C PHE A 167 -1.18 12.20 -8.58
N ILE A 168 -1.19 11.05 -9.27
CA ILE A 168 -1.07 10.95 -10.73
C ILE A 168 -2.21 10.08 -11.24
N ARG A 169 -3.22 10.70 -11.87
CA ARG A 169 -4.45 10.02 -12.33
C ARG A 169 -5.02 9.07 -11.26
N ALA A 170 -4.97 9.53 -10.02
CA ALA A 170 -5.19 8.68 -8.86
C ALA A 170 -6.64 8.18 -8.78
N PRO A 171 -6.86 6.95 -8.27
CA PRO A 171 -8.17 6.49 -7.85
C PRO A 171 -8.57 7.15 -6.53
N VAL A 172 -9.83 6.97 -6.14
CA VAL A 172 -10.30 7.21 -4.77
C VAL A 172 -11.11 6.03 -4.29
N VAL A 173 -11.30 5.93 -2.98
CA VAL A 173 -12.29 5.02 -2.40
C VAL A 173 -13.66 5.66 -2.56
N GLU A 174 -14.44 5.19 -3.54
CA GLU A 174 -15.79 5.68 -3.81
C GLU A 174 -16.78 5.24 -2.74
N LYS A 175 -16.59 4.03 -2.23
CA LYS A 175 -17.48 3.43 -1.23
C LYS A 175 -16.77 2.37 -0.40
N ILE A 176 -17.00 2.38 0.90
CA ILE A 176 -16.69 1.26 1.78
C ILE A 176 -17.87 0.29 1.69
N LEU A 177 -17.60 -0.96 1.33
CA LEU A 177 -18.61 -1.99 1.18
C LEU A 177 -18.92 -2.61 2.54
N ALA A 178 -20.17 -3.00 2.76
CA ALA A 178 -20.51 -3.79 3.93
C ALA A 178 -19.91 -5.17 3.77
N GLY A 179 -19.15 -5.64 4.76
CA GLY A 179 -18.68 -7.02 4.79
C GLY A 179 -19.86 -7.99 4.92
N ASP A 180 -19.74 -9.17 4.37
CA ASP A 180 -20.75 -10.24 4.45
C ASP A 180 -20.82 -10.85 5.87
N GLY A 181 -21.23 -10.03 6.83
CA GLY A 181 -21.43 -10.45 8.22
C GLY A 181 -20.58 -9.68 9.23
N ALA A 182 -21.10 -9.59 10.44
CA ALA A 182 -20.57 -8.78 11.57
C ALA A 182 -19.21 -9.19 12.14
N ALA A 183 -18.46 -10.08 11.49
CA ALA A 183 -17.25 -10.70 12.04
C ALA A 183 -15.96 -10.44 11.23
N GLY A 184 -16.01 -9.72 10.11
CA GLY A 184 -14.81 -9.41 9.31
C GLY A 184 -14.11 -8.13 9.78
N PRO A 185 -12.81 -7.94 9.48
CA PRO A 185 -12.09 -6.71 9.82
C PRO A 185 -12.74 -5.50 9.11
N HIS A 186 -13.05 -4.48 9.88
CA HIS A 186 -13.64 -3.24 9.39
C HIS A 186 -12.61 -2.45 8.55
N VAL A 187 -13.08 -1.78 7.48
CA VAL A 187 -12.25 -0.83 6.72
C VAL A 187 -12.13 0.46 7.51
N GLU A 188 -10.90 0.80 7.86
CA GLU A 188 -10.53 2.01 8.58
C GLU A 188 -10.04 3.07 7.57
N VAL A 189 -10.58 4.29 7.65
CA VAL A 189 -10.11 5.43 6.86
C VAL A 189 -8.91 6.04 7.58
N LEU A 190 -7.77 6.08 6.91
CA LEU A 190 -6.50 6.57 7.45
C LEU A 190 -6.09 7.93 6.87
N GLY A 191 -6.75 8.39 5.81
CA GLY A 191 -6.48 9.69 5.21
C GLY A 191 -7.49 10.06 4.15
N SER A 192 -7.77 11.35 4.07
CA SER A 192 -8.62 11.96 3.05
C SER A 192 -7.99 13.24 2.51
N VAL A 193 -8.48 13.71 1.37
CA VAL A 193 -8.10 14.99 0.75
C VAL A 193 -9.35 15.75 0.36
N SER A 194 -9.41 17.05 0.74
CA SER A 194 -10.56 17.91 0.40
C SER A 194 -10.50 18.39 -1.04
N ARG A 195 -11.62 18.28 -1.76
CA ARG A 195 -11.81 18.90 -3.07
C ARG A 195 -12.37 20.32 -2.90
N GLY A 196 -11.61 21.32 -3.36
CA GLY A 196 -12.14 22.68 -3.53
C GLY A 196 -12.11 23.58 -2.30
N GLY A 197 -11.22 23.35 -1.32
CA GLY A 197 -11.02 24.21 -0.16
C GLY A 197 -11.92 23.87 1.04
N GLU A 198 -12.00 24.76 2.01
CA GLU A 198 -12.77 24.56 3.25
C GLU A 198 -14.26 24.26 2.94
N GLY A 199 -14.74 23.10 3.38
CA GLY A 199 -16.12 22.64 3.21
C GLY A 199 -16.40 21.85 1.91
N GLY A 200 -15.38 21.49 1.13
CA GLY A 200 -15.50 20.60 -0.02
C GLY A 200 -15.75 19.14 0.36
N GLU A 201 -16.19 18.34 -0.62
CA GLU A 201 -16.27 16.88 -0.45
C GLU A 201 -14.88 16.29 -0.17
N GLU A 202 -14.80 15.36 0.77
CA GLU A 202 -13.57 14.66 1.09
C GLU A 202 -13.44 13.37 0.29
N ASP A 203 -12.34 13.23 -0.43
CA ASP A 203 -11.99 11.99 -1.10
C ASP A 203 -11.12 11.12 -0.19
N ILE A 204 -11.56 9.90 0.07
CA ILE A 204 -10.80 8.93 0.85
C ILE A 204 -9.61 8.43 0.02
N VAL A 205 -8.39 8.62 0.54
CA VAL A 205 -7.14 8.36 -0.19
C VAL A 205 -6.19 7.38 0.52
N ALA A 206 -6.50 7.00 1.75
CA ALA A 206 -5.77 5.95 2.48
C ALA A 206 -6.73 5.15 3.36
N VAL A 207 -6.63 3.82 3.29
CA VAL A 207 -7.46 2.89 4.06
C VAL A 207 -6.66 1.69 4.53
N ARG A 208 -7.14 1.06 5.63
CA ARG A 208 -6.63 -0.22 6.12
C ARG A 208 -7.79 -1.15 6.42
N GLN A 209 -7.58 -2.44 6.18
CA GLN A 209 -8.47 -3.52 6.60
C GLN A 209 -7.62 -4.71 7.03
N GLY A 210 -7.52 -4.95 8.34
CA GLY A 210 -6.61 -5.96 8.86
C GLY A 210 -5.17 -5.73 8.41
N ASN A 211 -4.61 -6.67 7.67
CA ASN A 211 -3.25 -6.61 7.12
C ASN A 211 -3.16 -6.00 5.72
N ILE A 212 -4.27 -5.52 5.17
CA ILE A 212 -4.32 -4.85 3.87
C ILE A 212 -4.29 -3.34 4.09
N PHE A 213 -3.27 -2.68 3.55
CA PHE A 213 -3.15 -1.22 3.51
C PHE A 213 -3.21 -0.75 2.05
N ALA A 214 -3.87 0.37 1.79
CA ALA A 214 -3.96 0.91 0.44
C ALA A 214 -3.97 2.44 0.45
N THR A 215 -3.25 3.02 -0.53
CA THR A 215 -3.14 4.47 -0.73
C THR A 215 -3.41 4.83 -2.18
N SER A 216 -4.10 5.96 -2.41
CA SER A 216 -4.36 6.50 -3.73
C SER A 216 -3.15 7.23 -4.32
N PHE A 217 -2.35 7.85 -3.46
CA PHE A 217 -1.17 8.64 -3.80
C PHE A 217 0.07 7.75 -3.96
N HIS A 218 1.13 8.36 -4.47
CA HIS A 218 2.43 7.75 -4.75
C HIS A 218 3.47 8.20 -3.73
N PRO A 219 3.60 7.56 -2.56
CA PRO A 219 4.61 7.94 -1.57
C PRO A 219 6.02 7.67 -2.05
N GLU A 220 6.19 6.75 -3.01
CA GLU A 220 7.47 6.40 -3.62
C GLU A 220 8.06 7.50 -4.51
N LEU A 221 7.27 8.49 -4.88
CA LEU A 221 7.71 9.65 -5.68
C LEU A 221 8.11 10.85 -4.82
N THR A 222 8.30 10.63 -3.52
CA THR A 222 8.79 11.64 -2.57
C THR A 222 10.06 11.13 -1.88
N ASP A 223 10.79 12.02 -1.23
CA ASP A 223 11.93 11.63 -0.37
C ASP A 223 11.51 11.25 1.06
N ASP A 224 10.21 11.32 1.37
CA ASP A 224 9.64 11.08 2.69
C ASP A 224 9.40 9.59 2.93
N VAL A 225 10.18 9.01 3.82
CA VAL A 225 10.12 7.57 4.13
C VAL A 225 9.01 7.19 5.12
N ARG A 226 8.29 8.16 5.72
CA ARG A 226 7.38 7.91 6.84
C ARG A 226 6.33 6.85 6.56
N VAL A 227 5.66 6.87 5.41
CA VAL A 227 4.63 5.86 5.08
C VAL A 227 5.24 4.47 4.91
N HIS A 228 6.41 4.37 4.25
CA HIS A 228 7.13 3.10 4.10
C HIS A 228 7.60 2.55 5.46
N LEU A 229 8.12 3.43 6.32
CA LEU A 229 8.57 3.07 7.67
C LEU A 229 7.41 2.56 8.52
N TRP A 230 6.30 3.31 8.56
CA TRP A 230 5.12 2.90 9.31
C TRP A 230 4.59 1.55 8.83
N TRP A 231 4.41 1.38 7.51
CA TRP A 231 3.93 0.12 6.97
C TRP A 231 4.86 -1.06 7.28
N LEU A 232 6.18 -0.85 7.17
CA LEU A 232 7.17 -1.87 7.48
C LEU A 232 7.11 -2.28 8.95
N GLN A 233 6.91 -1.32 9.87
CA GLN A 233 6.69 -1.62 11.29
C GLN A 233 5.42 -2.44 11.54
N GLN A 234 4.30 -2.11 10.84
CA GLN A 234 3.09 -2.93 10.93
C GLN A 234 3.34 -4.37 10.43
N ALA A 235 4.06 -4.51 9.32
CA ALA A 235 4.41 -5.82 8.79
C ALA A 235 5.29 -6.64 9.74
N VAL A 236 6.23 -6.00 10.44
CA VAL A 236 7.02 -6.63 11.50
C VAL A 236 6.14 -7.10 12.66
N LYS A 237 5.22 -6.25 13.15
CA LYS A 237 4.28 -6.61 14.23
C LYS A 237 3.49 -7.87 13.88
N VAL A 238 2.97 -7.97 12.66
CA VAL A 238 2.25 -9.16 12.19
C VAL A 238 3.15 -10.40 12.19
N LYS A 239 4.39 -10.28 11.70
CA LYS A 239 5.32 -11.41 11.63
C LYS A 239 5.74 -11.90 13.01
N THR A 240 5.89 -10.99 13.99
CA THR A 240 6.35 -11.33 15.35
C THR A 240 5.21 -11.68 16.30
N GLY A 241 3.96 -11.46 15.91
CA GLY A 241 2.78 -11.72 16.74
C GLY A 241 2.58 -10.71 17.86
N ASN A 242 3.10 -9.51 17.71
CA ASN A 242 3.02 -8.41 18.69
C ASN A 242 1.94 -7.41 18.30
#